data_28b8326e7d79ea8a5693c9227ebfa4c6
#
_entry.id   28b8326e7d79ea8a5693c9227ebfa4c6
#
_cell.length_a   1.000
_cell.length_b   1.000
_cell.length_c   1.000
_cell.angle_alpha   90.00
_cell.angle_beta   90.00
_cell.angle_gamma   90.00
#
_symmetry.space_group_name_H-M   'P 1'
#
loop_
_entity.id
_entity.type
_entity.pdbx_description
1 polymer ?
#
loop_
_entity_poly.entity_id
_entity_poly.type
_entity_poly.pdbx_seq_one_letter_code
_entity_poly.pdbx_strand_id
1 'polypeptide(L)'
;GTIISGQGANRAGVVVSAITTPTYAPIWDPENPQQFYNNFYGANLTSPRENMARTDYNQDVTDRLLLSGGLTFYLAKDLTFKSTVSMDRRWVHSSSFLDPIRTSYGRTQHGTASDTRSDDMRMIYDNILTWNKSFDRHSLEVMAGTSATTSVWEQLSGSRSYFSSTNNNAIPNLNGGNNGGVRGQSYGKSEWSIMSYLARVSYNYDSKYLVTANFRADGSSKLAPGHRWGYFPSFSAAWRISGEKFLRDVSWINDLKLRAGWGQTGNQAGLAEYGWMQQYSTNYYDWTLTENAQAVPTVGGRKNIKNQDLTWETSSQTNVGLDFA
;
A
#
# COMPACT_ATOMS: atom_id res chain seq x y z
N GLY A 1 -1.21 -5.75 16.61
CA GLY A 1 -1.35 -7.05 15.98
C GLY A 1 -2.82 -7.40 15.80
N THR A 2 -3.20 -7.92 14.65
CA THR A 2 -4.60 -8.20 14.35
C THR A 2 -5.02 -9.49 15.06
N ILE A 3 -5.59 -9.37 16.23
CA ILE A 3 -6.11 -10.48 17.06
C ILE A 3 -7.27 -11.23 16.36
N ILE A 4 -7.75 -10.73 15.21
CA ILE A 4 -8.99 -11.18 14.56
C ILE A 4 -8.72 -12.01 13.30
N SER A 5 -7.49 -12.11 12.78
CA SER A 5 -7.22 -12.87 11.57
C SER A 5 -7.25 -14.38 11.81
N GLY A 6 -8.13 -15.09 11.10
CA GLY A 6 -8.16 -16.55 11.08
C GLY A 6 -6.90 -17.13 10.43
N GLN A 7 -6.28 -18.07 11.07
CA GLN A 7 -5.13 -18.82 10.56
C GLN A 7 -5.57 -20.22 10.12
N GLY A 8 -5.79 -20.40 8.82
CA GLY A 8 -6.11 -21.68 8.20
C GLY A 8 -7.59 -22.10 8.25
N ALA A 9 -7.98 -23.01 7.37
CA ALA A 9 -9.36 -23.32 7.02
C ALA A 9 -10.28 -23.82 8.16
N ASN A 10 -9.75 -24.26 9.29
CA ASN A 10 -10.54 -24.76 10.43
C ASN A 10 -10.16 -24.09 11.75
N ARG A 11 -9.56 -22.89 11.69
CA ARG A 11 -9.04 -22.20 12.87
C ARG A 11 -9.53 -20.77 12.88
N ALA A 12 -10.67 -20.60 13.50
CA ALA A 12 -11.23 -19.31 13.75
C ALA A 12 -10.26 -18.44 14.56
N GLY A 13 -10.22 -17.13 14.30
CA GLY A 13 -9.48 -16.19 15.13
C GLY A 13 -9.95 -16.22 16.60
N VAL A 14 -9.22 -15.51 17.47
CA VAL A 14 -9.46 -15.53 18.94
C VAL A 14 -10.93 -15.27 19.30
N VAL A 15 -11.60 -14.34 18.66
CA VAL A 15 -13.01 -13.99 18.95
C VAL A 15 -13.95 -15.15 18.63
N VAL A 16 -13.81 -15.75 17.45
CA VAL A 16 -14.70 -16.86 17.05
C VAL A 16 -14.41 -18.09 17.90
N SER A 17 -13.14 -18.39 18.21
CA SER A 17 -12.83 -19.48 19.11
C SER A 17 -13.33 -19.25 20.53
N ALA A 18 -13.37 -17.99 21.01
CA ALA A 18 -13.97 -17.69 22.31
C ALA A 18 -15.48 -17.96 22.38
N ILE A 19 -16.19 -17.78 21.25
CA ILE A 19 -17.64 -18.04 21.17
C ILE A 19 -17.91 -19.57 21.03
N THR A 20 -17.04 -20.29 20.36
CA THR A 20 -17.25 -21.70 20.01
C THR A 20 -16.64 -22.69 21.01
N THR A 21 -15.72 -22.24 21.86
CA THR A 21 -15.07 -23.13 22.85
C THR A 21 -16.02 -23.39 24.03
N PRO A 22 -16.25 -24.66 24.40
CA PRO A 22 -17.04 -24.98 25.56
C PRO A 22 -16.46 -24.40 26.85
N THR A 23 -17.30 -23.83 27.71
CA THR A 23 -16.88 -23.15 28.96
C THR A 23 -16.26 -24.09 30.00
N TYR A 24 -16.50 -25.41 29.89
CA TYR A 24 -15.93 -26.43 30.77
C TYR A 24 -14.57 -26.94 30.31
N ALA A 25 -14.12 -26.54 29.12
CA ALA A 25 -12.84 -26.99 28.57
C ALA A 25 -11.66 -26.41 29.36
N PRO A 26 -10.70 -27.25 29.82
CA PRO A 26 -9.51 -26.74 30.48
C PRO A 26 -8.63 -25.98 29.51
N ILE A 27 -7.82 -25.05 30.02
CA ILE A 27 -6.84 -24.29 29.21
C ILE A 27 -5.67 -25.18 28.83
N TRP A 28 -5.19 -25.95 29.78
CA TRP A 28 -4.04 -26.85 29.65
C TRP A 28 -4.48 -28.30 29.58
N ASP A 29 -3.74 -29.11 28.85
CA ASP A 29 -3.96 -30.56 28.80
C ASP A 29 -3.66 -31.15 30.17
N PRO A 30 -4.62 -31.85 30.81
CA PRO A 30 -4.40 -32.50 32.10
C PRO A 30 -3.31 -33.57 32.10
N GLU A 31 -3.11 -34.24 30.96
CA GLU A 31 -2.07 -35.26 30.79
C GLU A 31 -0.70 -34.67 30.42
N ASN A 32 -0.71 -33.48 29.78
CA ASN A 32 0.48 -32.77 29.34
C ASN A 32 0.37 -31.27 29.67
N PRO A 33 0.65 -30.86 30.91
CA PRO A 33 0.41 -29.45 31.35
C PRO A 33 1.19 -28.36 30.63
N GLN A 34 2.14 -28.75 29.78
CA GLN A 34 2.90 -27.79 28.93
C GLN A 34 2.19 -27.51 27.60
N GLN A 35 1.11 -28.24 27.30
CA GLN A 35 0.37 -28.14 26.05
C GLN A 35 -1.01 -27.56 26.28
N PHE A 36 -1.48 -26.78 25.32
CA PHE A 36 -2.88 -26.35 25.34
C PHE A 36 -3.82 -27.53 25.05
N TYR A 37 -4.92 -27.58 25.77
CA TYR A 37 -5.96 -28.56 25.54
C TYR A 37 -6.61 -28.38 24.17
N ASN A 38 -6.70 -29.44 23.39
CA ASN A 38 -7.25 -29.41 22.03
C ASN A 38 -8.21 -30.58 21.71
N ASN A 39 -8.53 -31.40 22.71
CA ASN A 39 -9.43 -32.54 22.55
C ASN A 39 -10.90 -32.13 22.79
N PHE A 40 -11.52 -31.51 21.78
CA PHE A 40 -12.91 -31.08 21.82
C PHE A 40 -13.82 -32.08 21.11
N TYR A 41 -13.99 -33.28 21.67
CA TYR A 41 -14.92 -34.31 21.15
C TYR A 41 -14.82 -34.53 19.63
N GLY A 42 -13.60 -34.63 19.09
CA GLY A 42 -13.35 -34.89 17.68
C GLY A 42 -13.48 -33.62 16.77
N ALA A 43 -13.82 -32.49 17.32
CA ALA A 43 -13.82 -31.24 16.57
C ALA A 43 -12.42 -30.62 16.58
N ASN A 44 -11.95 -30.21 15.40
CA ASN A 44 -10.67 -29.48 15.22
C ASN A 44 -10.79 -28.03 15.70
N LEU A 45 -11.20 -27.83 16.93
CA LEU A 45 -11.31 -26.51 17.56
C LEU A 45 -9.99 -26.16 18.24
N THR A 46 -9.67 -24.89 18.23
CA THR A 46 -8.51 -24.35 18.93
C THR A 46 -9.01 -23.40 20.02
N SER A 47 -8.53 -23.57 21.23
CA SER A 47 -8.93 -22.69 22.34
C SER A 47 -8.55 -21.23 22.06
N PRO A 48 -9.28 -20.25 22.59
CA PRO A 48 -8.92 -18.82 22.45
C PRO A 48 -7.52 -18.55 22.97
N ARG A 49 -7.14 -19.18 24.08
CA ARG A 49 -5.83 -18.99 24.69
C ARG A 49 -4.69 -19.57 23.83
N GLU A 50 -4.92 -20.72 23.18
CA GLU A 50 -3.96 -21.25 22.22
C GLU A 50 -3.82 -20.35 21.01
N ASN A 51 -4.93 -19.82 20.47
CA ASN A 51 -4.87 -18.88 19.35
C ASN A 51 -4.07 -17.62 19.68
N MET A 52 -4.19 -17.10 20.89
CA MET A 52 -3.35 -16.00 21.36
C MET A 52 -1.88 -16.42 21.45
N ALA A 53 -1.59 -17.58 22.04
CA ALA A 53 -0.23 -18.06 22.22
C ALA A 53 0.52 -18.34 20.90
N ARG A 54 -0.20 -18.60 19.80
CA ARG A 54 0.42 -18.74 18.47
C ARG A 54 1.11 -17.48 17.98
N THR A 55 0.71 -16.31 18.49
CA THR A 55 1.23 -15.02 18.12
C THR A 55 2.12 -14.38 19.18
N ASP A 56 2.39 -15.07 20.31
CA ASP A 56 3.20 -14.55 21.42
C ASP A 56 4.60 -14.08 20.98
N TYR A 57 5.15 -14.72 19.96
CA TYR A 57 6.48 -14.41 19.41
C TYR A 57 6.45 -13.63 18.10
N ASN A 58 5.25 -13.27 17.61
CA ASN A 58 5.16 -12.51 16.39
C ASN A 58 5.44 -11.03 16.67
N GLN A 59 6.33 -10.46 15.89
CA GLN A 59 6.70 -9.07 16.02
C GLN A 59 6.74 -8.41 14.65
N ASP A 60 6.09 -7.26 14.53
CA ASP A 60 6.16 -6.38 13.38
C ASP A 60 6.68 -5.01 13.84
N VAL A 61 7.88 -4.66 13.39
CA VAL A 61 8.50 -3.37 13.64
C VAL A 61 8.53 -2.59 12.33
N THR A 62 8.03 -1.38 12.36
CA THR A 62 8.03 -0.47 11.21
C THR A 62 8.70 0.84 11.59
N ASP A 63 9.80 1.13 10.91
CA ASP A 63 10.46 2.43 10.94
C ASP A 63 10.15 3.19 9.67
N ARG A 64 9.80 4.46 9.79
CA ARG A 64 9.48 5.30 8.64
C ARG A 64 10.19 6.64 8.73
N LEU A 65 10.84 7.03 7.66
CA LEU A 65 11.54 8.30 7.51
C LEU A 65 10.87 9.12 6.40
N LEU A 66 10.36 10.28 6.76
CA LEU A 66 9.80 11.26 5.85
C LEU A 66 10.73 12.49 5.83
N LEU A 67 11.28 12.79 4.66
CA LEU A 67 12.10 13.98 4.44
C LEU A 67 11.51 14.77 3.29
N SER A 68 11.48 16.09 3.44
CA SER A 68 11.13 17.01 2.35
C SER A 68 11.96 18.28 2.45
N GLY A 69 12.55 18.68 1.34
CA GLY A 69 13.30 19.92 1.21
C GLY A 69 12.95 20.61 -0.08
N GLY A 70 12.91 21.94 -0.05
CA GLY A 70 12.57 22.70 -1.25
C GLY A 70 13.29 24.03 -1.29
N LEU A 71 13.51 24.50 -2.52
CA LEU A 71 14.06 25.82 -2.82
C LEU A 71 13.03 26.62 -3.58
N THR A 72 12.85 27.86 -3.20
CA THR A 72 11.97 28.80 -3.88
C THR A 72 12.80 29.94 -4.42
N PHE A 73 12.70 30.17 -5.72
CA PHE A 73 13.38 31.27 -6.45
C PHE A 73 12.35 32.29 -6.91
N TYR A 74 12.51 33.51 -6.51
CA TYR A 74 11.73 34.66 -7.00
C TYR A 74 12.40 35.19 -8.25
N LEU A 75 11.99 34.71 -9.42
CA LEU A 75 12.63 35.06 -10.71
C LEU A 75 12.29 36.47 -11.17
N ALA A 76 11.07 36.91 -10.83
CA ALA A 76 10.61 38.31 -11.07
C ALA A 76 9.56 38.66 -10.01
N LYS A 77 9.07 39.89 -10.00
CA LYS A 77 8.08 40.40 -9.03
C LYS A 77 6.84 39.50 -8.91
N ASP A 78 6.40 38.94 -10.03
CA ASP A 78 5.15 38.15 -10.12
C ASP A 78 5.43 36.68 -10.52
N LEU A 79 6.71 36.26 -10.61
CA LEU A 79 7.11 34.94 -11.11
C LEU A 79 7.98 34.19 -10.09
N THR A 80 7.50 33.02 -9.68
CA THR A 80 8.16 32.19 -8.68
C THR A 80 8.40 30.78 -9.23
N PHE A 81 9.61 30.27 -9.04
CA PHE A 81 9.94 28.87 -9.32
C PHE A 81 10.22 28.13 -8.00
N LYS A 82 9.54 27.01 -7.79
CA LYS A 82 9.73 26.14 -6.61
C LYS A 82 10.16 24.76 -7.05
N SER A 83 11.28 24.28 -6.51
CA SER A 83 11.74 22.91 -6.66
C SER A 83 11.71 22.21 -5.31
N THR A 84 11.08 21.04 -5.24
CA THR A 84 10.93 20.26 -4.00
C THR A 84 11.36 18.81 -4.25
N VAL A 85 12.12 18.27 -3.30
CA VAL A 85 12.46 16.84 -3.24
C VAL A 85 11.87 16.26 -1.97
N SER A 86 11.13 15.17 -2.08
CA SER A 86 10.56 14.46 -0.94
C SER A 86 10.93 12.99 -1.01
N MET A 87 11.26 12.42 0.14
CA MET A 87 11.56 11.01 0.32
C MET A 87 10.66 10.44 1.42
N ASP A 88 10.01 9.32 1.13
CA ASP A 88 9.28 8.48 2.08
C ASP A 88 9.91 7.10 2.05
N ARG A 89 10.60 6.71 3.11
CA ARG A 89 11.23 5.40 3.21
C ARG A 89 10.73 4.67 4.44
N ARG A 90 10.35 3.42 4.24
CA ARG A 90 9.77 2.56 5.27
C ARG A 90 10.52 1.23 5.30
N TRP A 91 11.03 0.89 6.46
CA TRP A 91 11.61 -0.42 6.76
C TRP A 91 10.63 -1.21 7.61
N VAL A 92 10.37 -2.43 7.22
CA VAL A 92 9.52 -3.34 8.00
C VAL A 92 10.32 -4.59 8.32
N HIS A 93 10.37 -4.94 9.58
CA HIS A 93 10.93 -6.19 10.06
C HIS A 93 9.81 -6.99 10.73
N SER A 94 9.42 -8.10 10.11
CA SER A 94 8.41 -9.03 10.60
C SER A 94 9.07 -10.33 11.00
N SER A 95 8.90 -10.75 12.24
CA SER A 95 9.33 -12.06 12.71
C SER A 95 8.14 -12.85 13.27
N SER A 96 8.14 -14.15 13.07
CA SER A 96 7.13 -15.03 13.61
C SER A 96 7.74 -16.36 14.03
N PHE A 97 7.18 -16.92 15.09
CA PHE A 97 7.55 -18.24 15.57
C PHE A 97 6.31 -19.00 16.04
N LEU A 98 6.15 -20.22 15.55
CA LEU A 98 5.12 -21.13 15.96
C LEU A 98 5.73 -22.20 16.86
N ASP A 99 5.33 -22.19 18.13
CA ASP A 99 5.89 -23.05 19.19
C ASP A 99 5.55 -24.54 18.92
N PRO A 100 6.56 -25.41 18.79
CA PRO A 100 6.38 -26.83 18.48
C PRO A 100 5.86 -27.66 19.66
N ILE A 101 5.78 -27.11 20.86
CA ILE A 101 5.41 -27.84 22.09
C ILE A 101 4.02 -27.42 22.56
N ARG A 102 3.81 -26.13 22.79
CA ARG A 102 2.63 -25.60 23.46
C ARG A 102 1.37 -25.66 22.60
N THR A 103 1.50 -25.41 21.29
CA THR A 103 0.36 -25.28 20.40
C THR A 103 0.10 -26.55 19.58
N SER A 104 -1.16 -26.93 19.40
CA SER A 104 -1.55 -28.10 18.60
C SER A 104 -1.05 -28.00 17.16
N TYR A 105 -1.16 -26.83 16.57
CA TYR A 105 -0.69 -26.59 15.20
C TYR A 105 0.83 -26.59 15.10
N GLY A 106 1.50 -26.01 16.09
CA GLY A 106 2.95 -26.07 16.18
C GLY A 106 3.49 -27.48 16.25
N ARG A 107 2.83 -28.36 17.03
CA ARG A 107 3.18 -29.79 17.09
C ARG A 107 3.00 -30.46 15.73
N THR A 108 1.88 -30.21 15.03
CA THR A 108 1.62 -30.79 13.70
C THR A 108 2.64 -30.30 12.65
N GLN A 109 3.09 -29.07 12.73
CA GLN A 109 4.06 -28.48 11.80
C GLN A 109 5.51 -28.63 12.28
N HIS A 110 5.72 -29.29 13.41
CA HIS A 110 7.03 -29.41 14.08
C HIS A 110 7.71 -28.04 14.34
N GLY A 111 6.91 -27.02 14.63
CA GLY A 111 7.35 -25.64 14.76
C GLY A 111 7.81 -24.99 13.47
N THR A 112 7.60 -23.70 13.35
CA THR A 112 8.09 -22.91 12.23
C THR A 112 8.57 -21.55 12.72
N ALA A 113 9.61 -21.01 12.09
CA ALA A 113 10.03 -19.62 12.26
C ALA A 113 10.11 -18.94 10.91
N SER A 114 9.76 -17.67 10.84
CA SER A 114 10.05 -16.84 9.68
C SER A 114 10.57 -15.47 10.09
N ASP A 115 11.45 -14.90 9.27
CA ASP A 115 11.99 -13.55 9.40
C ASP A 115 11.90 -12.90 8.03
N THR A 116 11.29 -11.73 7.96
CA THR A 116 11.07 -10.99 6.72
C THR A 116 11.51 -9.55 6.93
N ARG A 117 12.31 -9.04 6.01
CA ARG A 117 12.71 -7.64 5.95
C ARG A 117 12.32 -7.04 4.63
N SER A 118 11.63 -5.92 4.68
CA SER A 118 11.28 -5.15 3.49
C SER A 118 11.71 -3.70 3.63
N ASP A 119 12.09 -3.12 2.51
CA ASP A 119 12.45 -1.73 2.33
C ASP A 119 11.59 -1.16 1.20
N ASP A 120 10.82 -0.11 1.49
CA ASP A 120 9.97 0.59 0.54
C ASP A 120 10.41 2.06 0.51
N MET A 121 10.96 2.50 -0.61
CA MET A 121 11.46 3.85 -0.81
C MET A 121 10.71 4.52 -1.96
N ARG A 122 10.12 5.67 -1.67
CA ARG A 122 9.48 6.55 -2.66
C ARG A 122 10.16 7.90 -2.68
N MET A 123 10.53 8.35 -3.89
CA MET A 123 11.09 9.67 -4.13
C MET A 123 10.12 10.48 -5.01
N ILE A 124 9.93 11.74 -4.68
CA ILE A 124 9.11 12.68 -5.45
C ILE A 124 9.93 13.93 -5.71
N TYR A 125 9.94 14.36 -6.97
CA TYR A 125 10.64 15.56 -7.46
C TYR A 125 9.62 16.46 -8.13
N ASP A 126 9.30 17.58 -7.51
CA ASP A 126 8.34 18.56 -8.02
C ASP A 126 9.08 19.83 -8.44
N ASN A 127 8.77 20.32 -9.64
CA ASN A 127 9.26 21.62 -10.14
C ASN A 127 8.04 22.40 -10.64
N ILE A 128 7.78 23.52 -10.02
CA ILE A 128 6.58 24.32 -10.25
C ILE A 128 6.98 25.75 -10.53
N LEU A 129 6.54 26.28 -11.67
CA LEU A 129 6.62 27.67 -12.04
C LEU A 129 5.24 28.31 -11.87
N THR A 130 5.15 29.38 -11.10
CA THR A 130 3.89 30.08 -10.83
C THR A 130 4.06 31.54 -11.18
N TRP A 131 3.14 32.07 -11.97
CA TRP A 131 3.03 33.48 -12.30
C TRP A 131 1.71 34.04 -11.76
N ASN A 132 1.79 35.06 -10.89
CA ASN A 132 0.67 35.70 -10.24
C ASN A 132 0.57 37.14 -10.67
N LYS A 133 -0.56 37.55 -11.22
CA LYS A 133 -0.78 38.93 -11.65
C LYS A 133 -2.11 39.44 -11.14
N SER A 134 -2.06 40.59 -10.45
CA SER A 134 -3.25 41.31 -10.04
C SER A 134 -3.25 42.69 -10.65
N PHE A 135 -4.35 43.09 -11.27
CA PHE A 135 -4.54 44.43 -11.86
C PHE A 135 -6.02 44.84 -11.74
N ASP A 136 -6.26 45.98 -11.15
CA ASP A 136 -7.59 46.49 -10.81
C ASP A 136 -8.41 45.41 -10.07
N ARG A 137 -9.48 44.89 -10.69
CA ARG A 137 -10.36 43.86 -10.13
C ARG A 137 -10.03 42.45 -10.61
N HIS A 138 -8.98 42.30 -11.37
CA HIS A 138 -8.57 41.05 -11.96
C HIS A 138 -7.42 40.43 -11.17
N SER A 139 -7.50 39.13 -10.87
CA SER A 139 -6.41 38.34 -10.34
C SER A 139 -6.26 37.07 -11.18
N LEU A 140 -5.09 36.88 -11.72
CA LEU A 140 -4.74 35.73 -12.57
C LEU A 140 -3.54 35.01 -11.98
N GLU A 141 -3.69 33.70 -11.80
CA GLU A 141 -2.60 32.78 -11.48
C GLU A 141 -2.44 31.79 -12.63
N VAL A 142 -1.24 31.67 -13.14
CA VAL A 142 -0.87 30.62 -14.10
C VAL A 142 0.26 29.80 -13.51
N MET A 143 0.08 28.48 -13.48
CA MET A 143 1.05 27.52 -12.98
C MET A 143 1.35 26.48 -14.05
N ALA A 144 2.61 26.16 -14.23
CA ALA A 144 3.08 25.00 -14.99
C ALA A 144 4.13 24.24 -14.18
N GLY A 145 4.14 22.93 -14.28
CA GLY A 145 5.09 22.15 -13.51
C GLY A 145 5.29 20.73 -14.01
N THR A 146 6.28 20.11 -13.43
CA THR A 146 6.59 18.70 -13.61
C THR A 146 6.68 18.01 -12.26
N SER A 147 6.25 16.77 -12.19
CA SER A 147 6.41 15.91 -11.03
C SER A 147 6.92 14.54 -11.48
N ALA A 148 8.00 14.07 -10.87
CA ALA A 148 8.50 12.72 -11.10
C ALA A 148 8.44 11.93 -9.79
N THR A 149 7.77 10.78 -9.82
CA THR A 149 7.70 9.85 -8.68
C THR A 149 8.38 8.55 -9.06
N THR A 150 9.26 8.06 -8.20
CA THR A 150 9.84 6.72 -8.29
C THR A 150 9.56 5.97 -7.01
N SER A 151 9.29 4.68 -7.10
CA SER A 151 9.09 3.79 -5.96
C SER A 151 9.84 2.49 -6.19
N VAL A 152 10.60 2.07 -5.18
CA VAL A 152 11.34 0.81 -5.15
C VAL A 152 10.95 0.09 -3.87
N TRP A 153 10.51 -1.15 -4.01
CA TRP A 153 10.24 -2.04 -2.91
C TRP A 153 11.10 -3.29 -3.05
N GLU A 154 11.74 -3.67 -1.96
CA GLU A 154 12.56 -4.89 -1.87
C GLU A 154 12.17 -5.67 -0.62
N GLN A 155 12.20 -7.00 -0.72
CA GLN A 155 11.91 -7.89 0.39
C GLN A 155 12.84 -9.09 0.38
N LEU A 156 13.38 -9.44 1.54
CA LEU A 156 14.07 -10.68 1.81
C LEU A 156 13.32 -11.43 2.91
N SER A 157 13.00 -12.70 2.68
CA SER A 157 12.35 -13.56 3.67
C SER A 157 13.10 -14.88 3.82
N GLY A 158 13.21 -15.31 5.07
CA GLY A 158 13.73 -16.63 5.43
C GLY A 158 12.74 -17.39 6.32
N SER A 159 12.67 -18.72 6.18
CA SER A 159 11.86 -19.56 7.04
C SER A 159 12.55 -20.89 7.35
N ARG A 160 12.24 -21.45 8.50
CA ARG A 160 12.72 -22.77 8.96
C ARG A 160 11.60 -23.51 9.65
N SER A 161 11.62 -24.83 9.56
CA SER A 161 10.74 -25.73 10.29
C SER A 161 11.54 -26.79 11.05
N TYR A 162 10.84 -27.70 11.76
CA TYR A 162 11.42 -28.78 12.54
C TYR A 162 12.26 -28.29 13.70
N PHE A 163 11.62 -27.59 14.61
CA PHE A 163 12.19 -27.21 15.91
C PHE A 163 12.11 -28.39 16.88
N SER A 164 13.04 -28.43 17.83
CA SER A 164 13.06 -29.47 18.85
C SER A 164 11.77 -29.43 19.67
N SER A 165 11.07 -30.58 19.75
CA SER A 165 9.88 -30.79 20.58
C SER A 165 10.19 -31.37 21.96
N THR A 166 11.47 -31.63 22.26
CA THR A 166 11.88 -32.32 23.50
C THR A 166 12.44 -31.37 24.55
N ASN A 167 12.75 -30.14 24.19
CA ASN A 167 13.29 -29.12 25.09
C ASN A 167 12.35 -27.92 25.19
N ASN A 168 11.97 -27.55 26.41
CA ASN A 168 11.18 -26.34 26.69
C ASN A 168 11.87 -25.02 26.27
N ASN A 169 13.03 -25.07 25.67
CA ASN A 169 13.84 -23.95 25.25
C ASN A 169 14.02 -23.92 23.73
N ALA A 170 12.91 -24.08 22.97
CA ALA A 170 12.96 -23.81 21.54
C ALA A 170 13.40 -22.35 21.31
N ILE A 171 14.49 -22.16 20.57
CA ILE A 171 14.97 -20.83 20.22
C ILE A 171 14.02 -20.25 19.17
N PRO A 172 13.29 -19.15 19.48
CA PRO A 172 12.24 -18.62 18.60
C PRO A 172 12.81 -17.79 17.44
N ASN A 173 13.79 -18.34 16.72
CA ASN A 173 14.39 -17.71 15.55
C ASN A 173 14.85 -18.77 14.53
N LEU A 174 15.32 -18.34 13.38
CA LEU A 174 15.73 -19.20 12.27
C LEU A 174 16.82 -20.23 12.64
N ASN A 175 17.67 -19.93 13.62
CA ASN A 175 18.77 -20.80 14.00
C ASN A 175 18.31 -22.01 14.87
N GLY A 176 17.12 -21.91 15.48
CA GLY A 176 16.57 -22.98 16.32
C GLY A 176 16.04 -24.19 15.54
N GLY A 177 15.81 -24.04 14.22
CA GLY A 177 15.32 -25.13 13.38
C GLY A 177 16.38 -26.18 13.03
N ASN A 178 15.96 -27.43 12.91
CA ASN A 178 16.84 -28.55 12.57
C ASN A 178 17.40 -28.42 11.13
N ASN A 179 18.59 -28.96 10.89
CA ASN A 179 19.21 -29.00 9.55
C ASN A 179 18.43 -29.84 8.53
N GLY A 180 17.65 -30.82 8.94
CA GLY A 180 16.75 -31.62 8.12
C GLY A 180 15.41 -30.96 7.78
N GLY A 181 15.10 -29.81 8.42
CA GLY A 181 13.83 -29.11 8.20
C GLY A 181 13.78 -28.32 6.89
N VAL A 182 12.55 -28.03 6.44
CA VAL A 182 12.31 -27.20 5.27
C VAL A 182 12.94 -25.82 5.49
N ARG A 183 13.73 -25.37 4.52
CA ARG A 183 14.29 -24.03 4.44
C ARG A 183 13.59 -23.27 3.33
N GLY A 184 12.81 -22.27 3.71
CA GLY A 184 12.25 -21.33 2.74
C GLY A 184 13.13 -20.09 2.64
N GLN A 185 13.31 -19.60 1.40
CA GLN A 185 13.93 -18.32 1.15
C GLN A 185 13.23 -17.66 -0.03
N SER A 186 13.03 -16.38 0.05
CA SER A 186 12.47 -15.62 -1.06
C SER A 186 13.05 -14.20 -1.09
N TYR A 187 13.23 -13.71 -2.30
CA TYR A 187 13.56 -12.33 -2.58
C TYR A 187 12.53 -11.77 -3.55
N GLY A 188 12.02 -10.60 -3.24
CA GLY A 188 11.10 -9.85 -4.09
C GLY A 188 11.64 -8.45 -4.34
N LYS A 189 11.46 -7.95 -5.56
CA LYS A 189 11.73 -6.57 -5.94
C LYS A 189 10.65 -6.08 -6.87
N SER A 190 10.21 -4.84 -6.64
CA SER A 190 9.19 -4.16 -7.44
C SER A 190 9.57 -2.70 -7.59
N GLU A 191 9.48 -2.20 -8.82
CA GLU A 191 9.82 -0.83 -9.17
C GLU A 191 8.77 -0.23 -10.09
N TRP A 192 8.40 1.02 -9.84
CA TRP A 192 7.55 1.77 -10.75
C TRP A 192 7.88 3.26 -10.70
N SER A 193 7.51 3.97 -11.75
CA SER A 193 7.68 5.40 -11.85
C SER A 193 6.51 6.06 -12.57
N ILE A 194 6.27 7.34 -12.22
CA ILE A 194 5.35 8.23 -12.92
C ILE A 194 6.09 9.51 -13.25
N MET A 195 5.92 10.00 -14.47
CA MET A 195 6.28 11.34 -14.88
C MET A 195 5.01 12.12 -15.19
N SER A 196 4.85 13.30 -14.60
CA SER A 196 3.66 14.13 -14.71
C SER A 196 4.00 15.52 -15.22
N TYR A 197 3.14 16.04 -16.07
CA TYR A 197 3.10 17.46 -16.48
C TYR A 197 1.82 18.08 -15.94
N LEU A 198 1.94 19.25 -15.36
CA LEU A 198 0.87 19.95 -14.66
C LEU A 198 0.71 21.34 -15.23
N ALA A 199 -0.54 21.75 -15.43
CA ALA A 199 -0.85 23.15 -15.77
C ALA A 199 -2.13 23.58 -15.02
N ARG A 200 -2.15 24.81 -14.55
CA ARG A 200 -3.33 25.42 -13.91
C ARG A 200 -3.45 26.86 -14.35
N VAL A 201 -4.67 27.28 -14.57
CA VAL A 201 -5.03 28.69 -14.73
C VAL A 201 -6.17 28.98 -13.77
N SER A 202 -5.96 29.92 -12.86
CA SER A 202 -6.99 30.41 -11.95
C SER A 202 -7.22 31.90 -12.21
N TYR A 203 -8.48 32.25 -12.44
CA TYR A 203 -8.88 33.62 -12.68
C TYR A 203 -9.97 34.04 -11.72
N ASN A 204 -9.82 35.22 -11.15
CA ASN A 204 -10.78 35.80 -10.24
C ASN A 204 -11.05 37.25 -10.68
N TYR A 205 -12.33 37.58 -10.88
CA TYR A 205 -12.80 38.91 -11.18
C TYR A 205 -13.65 39.47 -10.04
N ASP A 206 -13.21 40.58 -9.46
CA ASP A 206 -13.88 41.34 -8.38
C ASP A 206 -14.26 40.47 -7.16
N SER A 207 -13.55 39.35 -6.93
CA SER A 207 -13.91 38.34 -5.93
C SER A 207 -15.31 37.77 -6.08
N LYS A 208 -15.95 37.94 -7.26
CA LYS A 208 -17.31 37.47 -7.57
C LYS A 208 -17.32 36.28 -8.52
N TYR A 209 -16.51 36.34 -9.55
CA TYR A 209 -16.46 35.27 -10.56
C TYR A 209 -15.08 34.62 -10.48
N LEU A 210 -15.09 33.35 -10.09
CA LEU A 210 -13.89 32.56 -9.95
C LEU A 210 -13.95 31.39 -10.94
N VAL A 211 -12.90 31.21 -11.72
CA VAL A 211 -12.76 30.13 -12.69
C VAL A 211 -11.39 29.50 -12.52
N THR A 212 -11.33 28.17 -12.48
CA THR A 212 -10.07 27.45 -12.46
C THR A 212 -10.14 26.31 -13.48
N ALA A 213 -9.10 26.22 -14.30
CA ALA A 213 -8.88 25.10 -15.20
C ALA A 213 -7.56 24.43 -14.84
N ASN A 214 -7.55 23.12 -14.73
CA ASN A 214 -6.34 22.33 -14.52
C ASN A 214 -6.21 21.30 -15.64
N PHE A 215 -4.98 20.98 -15.96
CA PHE A 215 -4.63 19.89 -16.86
C PHE A 215 -3.48 19.10 -16.25
N ARG A 216 -3.59 17.77 -16.29
CA ARG A 216 -2.54 16.87 -15.86
C ARG A 216 -2.35 15.78 -16.90
N ALA A 217 -1.11 15.54 -17.28
CA ALA A 217 -0.70 14.42 -18.11
C ALA A 217 0.25 13.54 -17.30
N ASP A 218 -0.13 12.28 -17.06
CA ASP A 218 0.64 11.32 -16.27
C ASP A 218 1.10 10.16 -17.13
N GLY A 219 2.40 9.91 -17.15
CA GLY A 219 3.03 8.77 -17.84
C GLY A 219 3.50 7.73 -16.83
N SER A 220 2.90 6.54 -16.82
CA SER A 220 3.21 5.45 -15.89
C SER A 220 4.05 4.35 -16.51
N SER A 221 5.06 3.87 -15.77
CA SER A 221 5.84 2.69 -16.15
C SER A 221 5.06 1.37 -16.04
N LYS A 222 3.93 1.36 -15.32
CA LYS A 222 3.04 0.20 -15.18
C LYS A 222 2.26 -0.15 -16.45
N LEU A 223 2.30 0.73 -17.44
CA LEU A 223 1.59 0.60 -18.71
C LEU A 223 2.57 0.35 -19.88
N ALA A 224 2.08 -0.30 -20.93
CA ALA A 224 2.85 -0.60 -22.11
C ALA A 224 3.33 0.67 -22.85
N PRO A 225 4.48 0.62 -23.54
CA PRO A 225 4.86 1.67 -24.48
C PRO A 225 3.71 1.97 -25.46
N GLY A 226 3.40 3.26 -25.64
CA GLY A 226 2.24 3.71 -26.44
C GLY A 226 0.96 3.94 -25.65
N HIS A 227 0.80 3.33 -24.47
CA HIS A 227 -0.38 3.47 -23.59
C HIS A 227 -0.05 4.10 -22.21
N ARG A 228 1.18 4.57 -22.01
CA ARG A 228 1.66 5.09 -20.71
C ARG A 228 0.98 6.35 -20.26
N TRP A 229 0.57 7.21 -21.20
CA TRP A 229 0.07 8.54 -20.91
C TRP A 229 -1.44 8.57 -20.72
N GLY A 230 -1.88 9.12 -19.59
CA GLY A 230 -3.25 9.52 -19.30
C GLY A 230 -3.35 11.04 -19.22
N TYR A 231 -4.50 11.58 -19.61
CA TYR A 231 -4.78 13.02 -19.62
C TYR A 231 -6.01 13.31 -18.77
N PHE A 232 -5.85 14.20 -17.80
CA PHE A 232 -6.84 14.43 -16.76
C PHE A 232 -7.16 15.92 -16.66
N PRO A 233 -8.05 16.45 -17.51
CA PRO A 233 -8.53 17.82 -17.40
C PRO A 233 -9.52 17.96 -16.23
N SER A 234 -9.55 19.16 -15.64
CA SER A 234 -10.59 19.57 -14.72
C SER A 234 -10.90 21.05 -14.84
N PHE A 235 -12.15 21.40 -14.54
CA PHE A 235 -12.65 22.75 -14.62
C PHE A 235 -13.57 23.03 -13.45
N SER A 236 -13.47 24.21 -12.85
CA SER A 236 -14.39 24.69 -11.83
C SER A 236 -14.72 26.16 -12.01
N ALA A 237 -15.95 26.51 -11.71
CA ALA A 237 -16.41 27.89 -11.68
C ALA A 237 -17.20 28.15 -10.40
N ALA A 238 -17.08 29.36 -9.88
CA ALA A 238 -17.89 29.81 -8.77
C ALA A 238 -18.34 31.26 -8.99
N TRP A 239 -19.59 31.54 -8.59
CA TRP A 239 -20.19 32.85 -8.63
C TRP A 239 -20.62 33.24 -7.22
N ARG A 240 -20.01 34.28 -6.69
CA ARG A 240 -20.38 34.88 -5.40
C ARG A 240 -21.51 35.86 -5.60
N ILE A 241 -22.73 35.39 -5.48
CA ILE A 241 -23.97 36.13 -5.75
C ILE A 241 -24.12 37.26 -4.71
N SER A 242 -23.71 37.02 -3.45
CA SER A 242 -23.72 38.02 -2.38
C SER A 242 -22.85 39.27 -2.68
N GLY A 243 -21.88 39.13 -3.57
CA GLY A 243 -21.06 40.29 -4.06
C GLY A 243 -21.78 41.20 -5.07
N GLU A 244 -22.93 40.79 -5.60
CA GLU A 244 -23.64 41.56 -6.63
C GLU A 244 -24.43 42.72 -6.02
N LYS A 245 -24.62 43.78 -6.87
CA LYS A 245 -25.27 45.02 -6.43
C LYS A 245 -26.70 44.78 -5.94
N PHE A 246 -27.43 43.85 -6.54
CA PHE A 246 -28.82 43.55 -6.21
C PHE A 246 -29.03 42.80 -4.87
N LEU A 247 -27.97 42.26 -4.27
CA LEU A 247 -28.03 41.63 -2.96
C LEU A 247 -27.35 42.46 -1.86
N ARG A 248 -26.73 43.55 -2.18
CA ARG A 248 -25.93 44.37 -1.26
C ARG A 248 -26.74 44.87 -0.06
N ASP A 249 -28.02 45.16 -0.29
CA ASP A 249 -28.93 45.73 0.74
C ASP A 249 -29.72 44.68 1.48
N VAL A 250 -29.49 43.40 1.23
CA VAL A 250 -30.16 42.26 1.88
C VAL A 250 -29.35 41.84 3.11
N SER A 251 -29.73 42.34 4.27
CA SER A 251 -28.98 42.21 5.53
C SER A 251 -28.92 40.81 6.15
N TRP A 252 -29.79 39.90 5.71
CA TRP A 252 -29.83 38.53 6.24
C TRP A 252 -29.02 37.51 5.42
N ILE A 253 -28.43 37.94 4.28
CA ILE A 253 -27.53 37.13 3.47
C ILE A 253 -26.11 37.70 3.63
N ASN A 254 -25.26 37.00 4.39
CA ASN A 254 -23.85 37.40 4.53
C ASN A 254 -23.00 36.86 3.39
N ASP A 255 -23.18 35.61 3.01
CA ASP A 255 -22.52 35.01 1.84
C ASP A 255 -23.46 34.06 1.10
N LEU A 256 -23.52 34.23 -0.22
CA LEU A 256 -24.23 33.33 -1.12
C LEU A 256 -23.35 33.09 -2.34
N LYS A 257 -22.94 31.84 -2.53
CA LYS A 257 -22.05 31.46 -3.60
C LYS A 257 -22.48 30.15 -4.25
N LEU A 258 -22.68 30.19 -5.55
CA LEU A 258 -22.91 29.02 -6.40
C LEU A 258 -21.58 28.52 -6.93
N ARG A 259 -21.35 27.21 -6.91
CA ARG A 259 -20.16 26.60 -7.47
C ARG A 259 -20.51 25.35 -8.28
N ALA A 260 -19.76 25.14 -9.35
CA ALA A 260 -19.83 23.95 -10.17
C ALA A 260 -18.42 23.51 -10.55
N GLY A 261 -18.20 22.21 -10.65
CA GLY A 261 -16.93 21.65 -11.07
C GLY A 261 -17.12 20.32 -11.75
N TRP A 262 -16.25 20.06 -12.69
CA TRP A 262 -16.09 18.79 -13.38
C TRP A 262 -14.63 18.46 -13.49
N GLY A 263 -14.29 17.17 -13.39
CA GLY A 263 -12.91 16.74 -13.56
C GLY A 263 -12.78 15.25 -13.79
N GLN A 264 -11.64 14.90 -14.35
CA GLN A 264 -11.21 13.52 -14.55
C GLN A 264 -9.99 13.21 -13.69
N THR A 265 -9.95 11.99 -13.14
CA THR A 265 -8.80 11.46 -12.40
C THR A 265 -8.44 10.09 -12.92
N GLY A 266 -7.13 9.82 -12.99
CA GLY A 266 -6.60 8.51 -13.36
C GLY A 266 -6.31 7.65 -12.13
N ASN A 267 -6.53 6.34 -12.26
CA ASN A 267 -6.18 5.37 -11.24
C ASN A 267 -5.29 4.27 -11.86
N GLN A 268 -4.18 3.97 -11.20
CA GLN A 268 -3.27 2.86 -11.53
C GLN A 268 -3.05 1.90 -10.35
N ALA A 269 -3.76 2.07 -9.23
CA ALA A 269 -3.50 1.32 -7.99
C ALA A 269 -3.69 -0.20 -8.16
N GLY A 270 -4.60 -0.61 -9.03
CA GLY A 270 -4.86 -2.03 -9.34
C GLY A 270 -3.90 -2.66 -10.36
N LEU A 271 -2.98 -1.88 -10.93
CA LEU A 271 -2.07 -2.38 -11.97
C LEU A 271 -0.80 -2.97 -11.34
N ALA A 272 -0.47 -4.19 -11.74
CA ALA A 272 0.84 -4.77 -11.45
C ALA A 272 1.94 -4.04 -12.25
N GLU A 273 3.14 -3.91 -11.67
CA GLU A 273 4.25 -3.13 -12.23
C GLU A 273 4.65 -3.60 -13.64
N TYR A 274 4.51 -4.89 -13.92
CA TYR A 274 4.87 -5.51 -15.19
C TYR A 274 3.70 -6.28 -15.83
N GLY A 275 2.44 -5.91 -15.46
CA GLY A 275 1.22 -6.60 -15.91
C GLY A 275 1.02 -6.62 -17.43
N TRP A 276 1.55 -5.63 -18.13
CA TRP A 276 1.50 -5.53 -19.58
C TRP A 276 2.46 -6.48 -20.31
N MET A 277 3.50 -7.00 -19.62
CA MET A 277 4.50 -7.94 -20.18
C MET A 277 4.08 -9.37 -19.91
N GLN A 278 4.48 -10.29 -20.83
CA GLN A 278 4.44 -11.71 -20.55
C GLN A 278 5.52 -12.06 -19.53
N GLN A 279 5.11 -12.60 -18.40
CA GLN A 279 6.01 -13.11 -17.37
C GLN A 279 5.96 -14.64 -17.34
N TYR A 280 7.09 -15.24 -16.98
CA TYR A 280 7.24 -16.68 -16.82
C TYR A 280 7.68 -16.97 -15.38
N SER A 281 7.20 -18.08 -14.81
CA SER A 281 7.74 -18.61 -13.57
C SER A 281 9.08 -19.29 -13.82
N THR A 282 9.94 -19.31 -12.82
CA THR A 282 11.10 -20.21 -12.80
C THR A 282 10.68 -21.55 -12.20
N ASN A 283 10.99 -22.64 -12.87
CA ASN A 283 10.89 -23.98 -12.32
C ASN A 283 12.30 -24.58 -12.22
N TYR A 284 12.42 -25.59 -11.40
CA TYR A 284 13.65 -26.37 -11.31
C TYR A 284 13.34 -27.75 -11.85
N TYR A 285 14.11 -28.18 -12.84
CA TYR A 285 14.02 -29.51 -13.41
C TYR A 285 15.26 -30.28 -13.02
N ASP A 286 15.04 -31.47 -12.52
CA ASP A 286 16.10 -32.45 -12.33
C ASP A 286 16.17 -33.33 -13.59
N TRP A 287 17.22 -33.12 -14.38
CA TRP A 287 17.47 -33.88 -15.62
C TRP A 287 18.27 -35.16 -15.38
N THR A 288 18.78 -35.32 -14.16
CA THR A 288 19.62 -36.47 -13.81
C THR A 288 18.83 -37.37 -12.88
N LEU A 289 18.64 -38.61 -13.31
CA LEU A 289 18.00 -39.68 -12.52
C LEU A 289 18.91 -40.22 -11.39
N THR A 290 19.85 -39.44 -10.91
CA THR A 290 20.80 -39.83 -9.86
C THR A 290 20.49 -39.14 -8.53
N GLU A 291 20.74 -39.84 -7.40
CA GLU A 291 20.46 -39.36 -6.03
C GLU A 291 21.13 -38.01 -5.64
N ASN A 292 22.09 -37.52 -6.41
CA ASN A 292 22.82 -36.26 -6.15
C ASN A 292 22.60 -35.19 -7.25
N ALA A 293 21.51 -35.28 -7.98
CA ALA A 293 21.21 -34.35 -9.06
C ALA A 293 20.94 -32.94 -8.55
N GLN A 294 21.66 -31.98 -9.08
CA GLN A 294 21.34 -30.56 -8.87
C GLN A 294 20.19 -30.15 -9.81
N ALA A 295 19.10 -29.69 -9.23
CA ALA A 295 18.01 -29.12 -10.02
C ALA A 295 18.48 -27.87 -10.78
N VAL A 296 18.35 -27.88 -12.10
CA VAL A 296 18.71 -26.77 -12.98
C VAL A 296 17.51 -25.84 -13.14
N PRO A 297 17.68 -24.52 -12.95
CA PRO A 297 16.59 -23.60 -13.16
C PRO A 297 16.16 -23.59 -14.62
N THR A 298 14.87 -23.75 -14.86
CA THR A 298 14.25 -23.73 -16.19
C THR A 298 13.14 -22.69 -16.24
N VAL A 299 12.77 -22.30 -17.46
CA VAL A 299 11.58 -21.45 -17.66
C VAL A 299 10.34 -22.30 -17.44
N GLY A 300 9.56 -21.90 -16.44
CA GLY A 300 8.27 -22.54 -16.14
C GLY A 300 7.13 -22.03 -17.00
N GLY A 301 5.90 -22.30 -16.57
CA GLY A 301 4.70 -21.84 -17.24
C GLY A 301 4.53 -20.32 -17.22
N ARG A 302 3.60 -19.83 -18.06
CA ARG A 302 3.21 -18.41 -18.06
C ARG A 302 2.64 -18.02 -16.71
N LYS A 303 3.14 -16.92 -16.14
CA LYS A 303 2.69 -16.38 -14.86
C LYS A 303 1.46 -15.48 -15.01
N ASN A 304 1.35 -14.79 -16.15
CA ASN A 304 0.26 -13.89 -16.47
C ASN A 304 -0.08 -13.93 -17.97
N ILE A 305 -1.20 -13.34 -18.34
CA ILE A 305 -1.58 -13.07 -19.72
C ILE A 305 -1.03 -11.70 -20.09
N LYS A 306 -0.28 -11.62 -21.19
CA LYS A 306 0.20 -10.35 -21.76
C LYS A 306 -1.01 -9.48 -22.14
N ASN A 307 -1.02 -8.22 -21.68
CA ASN A 307 -2.00 -7.23 -22.08
C ASN A 307 -1.29 -5.91 -22.44
N GLN A 308 -1.02 -5.71 -23.73
CA GLN A 308 -0.36 -4.51 -24.22
C GLN A 308 -1.28 -3.31 -24.38
N ASP A 309 -2.60 -3.54 -24.39
CA ASP A 309 -3.61 -2.50 -24.57
C ASP A 309 -4.11 -1.95 -23.20
N LEU A 310 -3.43 -2.36 -22.12
CA LEU A 310 -3.74 -1.88 -20.78
C LEU A 310 -3.54 -0.36 -20.70
N THR A 311 -4.59 0.36 -20.33
CA THR A 311 -4.64 1.82 -20.23
C THR A 311 -5.01 2.28 -18.82
N TRP A 312 -4.95 3.58 -18.59
CA TRP A 312 -5.42 4.20 -17.37
C TRP A 312 -6.92 3.94 -17.15
N GLU A 313 -7.28 3.57 -15.93
CA GLU A 313 -8.66 3.68 -15.47
C GLU A 313 -8.97 5.16 -15.23
N THR A 314 -10.06 5.67 -15.79
CA THR A 314 -10.44 7.07 -15.69
C THR A 314 -11.78 7.21 -14.99
N SER A 315 -11.83 8.01 -13.95
CA SER A 315 -13.06 8.40 -13.27
C SER A 315 -13.41 9.84 -13.60
N SER A 316 -14.67 10.10 -13.98
CA SER A 316 -15.22 11.44 -14.21
C SER A 316 -16.18 11.82 -13.11
N GLN A 317 -16.02 13.02 -12.56
CA GLN A 317 -16.87 13.51 -11.47
C GLN A 317 -17.38 14.91 -11.77
N THR A 318 -18.67 15.12 -11.50
CA THR A 318 -19.32 16.45 -11.56
C THR A 318 -19.90 16.79 -10.20
N ASN A 319 -19.65 18.00 -9.75
CA ASN A 319 -20.14 18.53 -8.47
C ASN A 319 -20.82 19.88 -8.68
N VAL A 320 -21.94 20.11 -8.02
CA VAL A 320 -22.60 21.40 -7.89
C VAL A 320 -22.86 21.67 -6.42
N GLY A 321 -22.60 22.88 -5.96
CA GLY A 321 -22.77 23.26 -4.57
C GLY A 321 -23.24 24.71 -4.41
N LEU A 322 -23.96 24.95 -3.33
CA LEU A 322 -24.40 26.27 -2.88
C LEU A 322 -23.87 26.48 -1.47
N ASP A 323 -23.09 27.53 -1.30
CA ASP A 323 -22.62 28.00 0.03
C ASP A 323 -23.52 29.15 0.46
N PHE A 324 -24.10 29.04 1.65
CA PHE A 324 -25.01 30.04 2.22
C PHE A 324 -24.62 30.34 3.65
N ALA A 325 -24.51 31.62 4.02
CA ALA A 325 -24.24 32.11 5.35
C ALA A 325 -25.00 33.41 5.64
#